data_340f9a2e9c172014f20dce60097cebf8
#
_entry.id   340f9a2e9c172014f20dce60097cebf8
#
_cell.length_a   1.000
_cell.length_b   1.000
_cell.length_c   1.000
_cell.angle_alpha   90.00
_cell.angle_beta   90.00
_cell.angle_gamma   90.00
#
_symmetry.space_group_name_H-M   'P 1'
#
loop_
_entity.id
_entity.type
_entity.pdbx_description
1 polymer ?
#
loop_
_entity_poly.entity_id
_entity_poly.type
_entity_poly.pdbx_seq_one_letter_code
_entity_poly.pdbx_strand_id
1 'polypeptide(L)'
;MRKCIFLAPLILAACAGGNEPSRLTEKEAARLEAALEGKVAGEPVSCVNRYPQASLTAINESVLLYRVSGRLVYRNDLIGSCTGLGRGDTLVIRPTGSQYCRGDIARSADLVTGSITGGCALGSFTPYRSPDQ
;
A
#
# COMPACT_ATOMS: atom_id res chain seq x y z
N MET A 1 53.35 -1.85 -37.85
CA MET A 1 52.02 -2.48 -37.70
C MET A 1 51.66 -2.51 -36.23
N ARG A 2 50.84 -1.57 -35.79
CA ARG A 2 50.39 -1.50 -34.38
C ARG A 2 48.98 -2.02 -34.32
N LYS A 3 48.75 -3.18 -33.68
CA LYS A 3 47.46 -3.76 -33.43
C LYS A 3 46.86 -3.06 -32.21
N CYS A 4 45.83 -2.23 -32.40
CA CYS A 4 45.00 -1.71 -31.33
C CYS A 4 44.01 -2.78 -30.91
N ILE A 5 44.17 -3.30 -29.69
CA ILE A 5 43.23 -4.19 -29.03
C ILE A 5 42.20 -3.31 -28.34
N PHE A 6 40.99 -3.28 -28.86
CA PHE A 6 39.85 -2.64 -28.19
C PHE A 6 39.31 -3.59 -27.12
N LEU A 7 39.57 -3.28 -25.86
CA LEU A 7 38.88 -3.89 -24.73
C LEU A 7 37.51 -3.20 -24.61
N ALA A 8 36.45 -3.93 -24.92
CA ALA A 8 35.08 -3.49 -24.64
C ALA A 8 34.76 -3.70 -23.16
N PRO A 9 34.29 -2.70 -22.41
CA PRO A 9 33.86 -2.93 -21.04
C PRO A 9 32.48 -3.65 -21.05
N LEU A 10 32.45 -4.81 -20.40
CA LEU A 10 31.24 -5.56 -20.15
C LEU A 10 30.44 -4.80 -19.06
N ILE A 11 29.41 -4.10 -19.46
CA ILE A 11 28.49 -3.45 -18.53
C ILE A 11 27.55 -4.52 -17.98
N LEU A 12 27.80 -4.97 -16.75
CA LEU A 12 26.81 -5.76 -15.99
C LEU A 12 25.63 -4.83 -15.65
N ALA A 13 24.53 -5.00 -16.37
CA ALA A 13 23.26 -4.43 -15.96
C ALA A 13 22.78 -5.20 -14.72
N ALA A 14 22.97 -4.62 -13.55
CA ALA A 14 22.36 -5.09 -12.31
C ALA A 14 20.85 -4.84 -12.43
N CYS A 15 20.05 -5.90 -12.60
CA CYS A 15 18.62 -5.85 -12.41
C CYS A 15 18.34 -5.63 -10.93
N ALA A 16 18.27 -4.36 -10.51
CA ALA A 16 17.71 -4.00 -9.22
C ALA A 16 16.20 -4.22 -9.33
N GLY A 17 15.75 -5.38 -8.84
CA GLY A 17 14.33 -5.63 -8.57
C GLY A 17 13.87 -4.72 -7.42
N GLY A 18 13.72 -3.43 -7.70
CA GLY A 18 13.07 -2.52 -6.79
C GLY A 18 11.56 -2.74 -6.90
N ASN A 19 10.87 -2.88 -5.75
CA ASN A 19 9.44 -2.67 -5.69
C ASN A 19 9.16 -1.29 -6.29
N GLU A 20 8.67 -1.25 -7.52
CA GLU A 20 8.19 0.01 -8.07
C GLU A 20 7.03 0.49 -7.19
N PRO A 21 7.08 1.71 -6.67
CA PRO A 21 5.94 2.26 -5.94
C PRO A 21 4.75 2.25 -6.91
N SER A 22 3.63 1.71 -6.42
CA SER A 22 2.38 1.66 -7.18
C SER A 22 2.09 3.01 -7.79
N ARG A 23 2.07 3.09 -9.12
CA ARG A 23 1.78 4.34 -9.82
C ARG A 23 0.32 4.70 -9.57
N LEU A 24 0.12 5.75 -8.80
CA LEU A 24 -1.19 6.36 -8.60
C LEU A 24 -1.58 7.14 -9.85
N THR A 25 -2.83 7.03 -10.27
CA THR A 25 -3.42 7.95 -11.23
C THR A 25 -3.54 9.34 -10.59
N GLU A 26 -3.72 10.40 -11.38
CA GLU A 26 -3.93 11.76 -10.83
C GLU A 26 -5.11 11.82 -9.87
N LYS A 27 -6.21 11.13 -10.18
CA LYS A 27 -7.39 11.06 -9.32
C LYS A 27 -7.11 10.34 -8.00
N GLU A 28 -6.38 9.24 -8.04
CA GLU A 28 -5.99 8.48 -6.85
C GLU A 28 -5.01 9.28 -5.98
N ALA A 29 -4.02 9.95 -6.59
CA ALA A 29 -3.10 10.83 -5.91
C ALA A 29 -3.85 11.99 -5.22
N ALA A 30 -4.79 12.62 -5.89
CA ALA A 30 -5.62 13.69 -5.31
C ALA A 30 -6.46 13.20 -4.13
N ARG A 31 -7.03 11.99 -4.20
CA ARG A 31 -7.76 11.38 -3.08
C ARG A 31 -6.85 11.09 -1.90
N LEU A 32 -5.66 10.58 -2.16
CA LEU A 32 -4.66 10.29 -1.13
C LEU A 32 -4.21 11.59 -0.43
N GLU A 33 -3.86 12.62 -1.20
CA GLU A 33 -3.46 13.92 -0.67
C GLU A 33 -4.57 14.55 0.18
N ALA A 34 -5.82 14.53 -0.30
CA ALA A 34 -6.96 15.07 0.45
C ALA A 34 -7.16 14.33 1.79
N ALA A 35 -6.99 13.01 1.81
CA ALA A 35 -7.13 12.21 3.03
C ALA A 35 -6.03 12.46 4.06
N LEU A 36 -4.84 12.83 3.60
CA LEU A 36 -3.64 13.07 4.42
C LEU A 36 -3.35 14.56 4.66
N GLU A 37 -4.19 15.45 4.14
CA GLU A 37 -4.00 16.90 4.24
C GLU A 37 -3.84 17.34 5.71
N GLY A 38 -2.85 18.22 5.95
CA GLY A 38 -2.54 18.74 7.26
C GLY A 38 -1.94 17.73 8.24
N LYS A 39 -1.56 16.54 7.78
CA LYS A 39 -0.97 15.50 8.62
C LYS A 39 0.49 15.29 8.28
N VAL A 40 1.26 14.87 9.28
CA VAL A 40 2.69 14.59 9.16
C VAL A 40 2.93 13.09 9.29
N ALA A 41 3.72 12.53 8.38
CA ALA A 41 4.11 11.13 8.41
C ALA A 41 5.06 10.85 9.59
N GLY A 42 4.81 9.75 10.28
CA GLY A 42 5.69 9.20 11.32
C GLY A 42 6.39 7.93 10.85
N GLU A 43 7.08 7.28 11.76
CA GLU A 43 7.77 6.02 11.49
C GLU A 43 6.75 4.90 11.22
N PRO A 44 6.99 4.07 10.20
CA PRO A 44 6.17 2.90 9.92
C PRO A 44 6.17 1.90 11.07
N VAL A 45 5.02 1.31 11.35
CA VAL A 45 4.86 0.24 12.34
C VAL A 45 4.33 -1.04 11.67
N SER A 46 4.65 -2.18 12.25
CA SER A 46 4.25 -3.47 11.70
C SER A 46 2.80 -3.84 12.02
N CYS A 47 2.28 -3.42 13.16
CA CYS A 47 0.92 -3.73 13.61
C CYS A 47 0.20 -2.49 14.13
N VAL A 48 -1.12 -2.46 13.93
CA VAL A 48 -2.02 -1.43 14.47
C VAL A 48 -3.23 -2.08 15.14
N ASN A 49 -3.73 -1.46 16.20
CA ASN A 49 -4.94 -1.93 16.86
C ASN A 49 -6.16 -1.77 15.95
N ARG A 50 -7.06 -2.73 16.06
CA ARG A 50 -8.37 -2.66 15.41
C ARG A 50 -9.33 -1.88 16.31
N TYR A 51 -9.90 -0.83 15.76
CA TYR A 51 -10.89 -0.03 16.47
C TYR A 51 -12.25 -0.16 15.77
N PRO A 52 -13.35 -0.35 16.53
CA PRO A 52 -14.68 -0.51 15.93
C PRO A 52 -15.14 0.70 15.08
N GLN A 53 -14.69 1.90 15.45
CA GLN A 53 -15.02 3.13 14.74
C GLN A 53 -14.08 3.44 13.56
N ALA A 54 -13.01 2.67 13.39
CA ALA A 54 -12.06 2.89 12.31
C ALA A 54 -12.61 2.38 10.98
N SER A 55 -12.14 2.97 9.90
CA SER A 55 -12.51 2.57 8.54
C SER A 55 -11.29 2.24 7.70
N LEU A 56 -11.45 1.23 6.84
CA LEU A 56 -10.49 0.89 5.79
C LEU A 56 -11.03 1.39 4.45
N THR A 57 -10.22 2.13 3.72
CA THR A 57 -10.58 2.66 2.41
C THR A 57 -9.46 2.36 1.42
N ALA A 58 -9.79 1.73 0.31
CA ALA A 58 -8.85 1.55 -0.78
C ALA A 58 -8.73 2.83 -1.60
N ILE A 59 -7.50 3.27 -1.83
CA ILE A 59 -7.19 4.31 -2.81
C ILE A 59 -7.11 3.68 -4.20
N ASN A 60 -6.44 2.55 -4.29
CA ASN A 60 -6.38 1.69 -5.47
C ASN A 60 -6.13 0.23 -5.05
N GLU A 61 -5.68 -0.60 -5.97
CA GLU A 61 -5.41 -2.01 -5.74
C GLU A 61 -4.19 -2.29 -4.84
N SER A 62 -3.37 -1.27 -4.56
CA SER A 62 -2.10 -1.40 -3.84
C SER A 62 -1.95 -0.47 -2.65
N VAL A 63 -2.83 0.49 -2.46
CA VAL A 63 -2.76 1.49 -1.38
C VAL A 63 -4.06 1.54 -0.62
N LEU A 64 -3.97 1.31 0.69
CA LEU A 64 -5.08 1.43 1.63
C LEU A 64 -4.84 2.57 2.61
N LEU A 65 -5.93 3.13 3.10
CA LEU A 65 -5.96 4.03 4.24
C LEU A 65 -6.75 3.39 5.38
N TYR A 66 -6.15 3.31 6.55
CA TYR A 66 -6.80 2.94 7.80
C TYR A 66 -7.00 4.18 8.64
N ARG A 67 -8.22 4.71 8.63
CA ARG A 67 -8.59 5.91 9.36
C ARG A 67 -9.10 5.54 10.75
N VAL A 68 -8.31 5.88 11.77
CA VAL A 68 -8.69 5.68 13.17
C VAL A 68 -9.54 6.85 13.67
N SER A 69 -9.15 8.07 13.27
CA SER A 69 -9.86 9.31 13.62
C SER A 69 -9.58 10.39 12.58
N GLY A 70 -10.15 11.57 12.75
CA GLY A 70 -9.81 12.73 11.92
C GLY A 70 -8.36 13.19 12.04
N ARG A 71 -7.68 12.81 13.13
CA ARG A 71 -6.30 13.19 13.42
C ARG A 71 -5.26 12.11 13.15
N LEU A 72 -5.70 10.87 12.96
CA LEU A 72 -4.82 9.72 12.75
C LEU A 72 -5.33 8.85 11.62
N VAL A 73 -4.53 8.79 10.56
CA VAL A 73 -4.72 7.93 9.42
C VAL A 73 -3.44 7.15 9.18
N TYR A 74 -3.54 5.85 9.01
CA TYR A 74 -2.42 5.04 8.56
C TYR A 74 -2.53 4.79 7.07
N ARG A 75 -1.44 4.99 6.36
CA ARG A 75 -1.27 4.51 4.99
C ARG A 75 -0.66 3.11 5.04
N ASN A 76 -1.20 2.22 4.25
CA ASN A 76 -0.68 0.86 4.06
C ASN A 76 -0.44 0.62 2.58
N ASP A 77 0.80 0.41 2.22
CA ASP A 77 1.18 -0.02 0.87
C ASP A 77 1.18 -1.55 0.87
N LEU A 78 0.23 -2.14 0.15
CA LEU A 78 0.02 -3.58 0.12
C LEU A 78 1.23 -4.32 -0.47
N ILE A 79 1.47 -5.52 0.02
CA ILE A 79 2.38 -6.47 -0.59
C ILE A 79 1.60 -7.20 -1.68
N GLY A 80 1.98 -7.00 -2.93
CA GLY A 80 1.19 -7.41 -4.07
C GLY A 80 0.05 -6.43 -4.38
N SER A 81 -0.94 -6.90 -5.10
CA SER A 81 -2.08 -6.11 -5.55
C SER A 81 -3.38 -6.88 -5.34
N CYS A 82 -4.32 -6.30 -4.61
CA CYS A 82 -5.67 -6.83 -4.49
C CYS A 82 -6.51 -6.33 -5.65
N THR A 83 -6.46 -7.06 -6.76
CA THR A 83 -7.20 -6.75 -7.99
C THR A 83 -8.69 -6.60 -7.69
N GLY A 84 -9.31 -5.60 -8.27
CA GLY A 84 -10.73 -5.33 -8.06
C GLY A 84 -11.03 -4.22 -7.06
N LEU A 85 -10.13 -3.90 -6.13
CA LEU A 85 -10.34 -2.78 -5.21
C LEU A 85 -10.52 -1.44 -5.93
N GLY A 86 -9.83 -1.25 -7.05
CA GLY A 86 -9.99 -0.06 -7.88
C GLY A 86 -11.37 0.06 -8.54
N ARG A 87 -12.09 -1.05 -8.67
CA ARG A 87 -13.46 -1.11 -9.21
C ARG A 87 -14.54 -0.98 -8.12
N GLY A 88 -14.15 -0.98 -6.85
CA GLY A 88 -15.07 -0.91 -5.73
C GLY A 88 -15.37 -2.24 -5.04
N ASP A 89 -14.61 -3.30 -5.34
CA ASP A 89 -14.71 -4.56 -4.62
C ASP A 89 -14.35 -4.36 -3.14
N THR A 90 -14.88 -5.20 -2.29
CA THR A 90 -14.69 -5.10 -0.84
C THR A 90 -13.39 -5.79 -0.42
N LEU A 91 -12.65 -5.14 0.46
CA LEU A 91 -11.49 -5.74 1.11
C LEU A 91 -11.91 -6.61 2.28
N VAL A 92 -11.43 -7.84 2.29
CA VAL A 92 -11.59 -8.80 3.39
C VAL A 92 -10.21 -9.15 3.93
N ILE A 93 -9.96 -8.83 5.21
CA ILE A 93 -8.71 -9.13 5.89
C ILE A 93 -8.95 -10.25 6.89
N ARG A 94 -8.02 -11.21 6.94
CA ARG A 94 -7.98 -12.24 7.98
C ARG A 94 -6.82 -11.96 8.93
N PRO A 95 -7.06 -11.19 10.00
CA PRO A 95 -6.03 -10.93 10.99
C PRO A 95 -5.76 -12.17 11.84
N THR A 96 -4.52 -12.32 12.26
CA THR A 96 -4.11 -13.42 13.14
C THR A 96 -4.40 -13.17 14.62
N GLY A 97 -4.92 -11.98 14.97
CA GLY A 97 -5.24 -11.59 16.34
C GLY A 97 -6.12 -10.36 16.41
N SER A 98 -5.96 -9.58 17.48
CA SER A 98 -6.73 -8.34 17.72
C SER A 98 -6.21 -7.13 16.96
N GLN A 99 -5.12 -7.28 16.24
CA GLN A 99 -4.45 -6.22 15.45
C GLN A 99 -4.49 -6.55 13.96
N TYR A 100 -4.30 -5.53 13.14
CA TYR A 100 -3.87 -5.71 11.76
C TYR A 100 -2.35 -5.61 11.72
N CYS A 101 -1.69 -6.61 11.14
CA CYS A 101 -0.24 -6.66 11.07
C CYS A 101 0.25 -6.79 9.62
N ARG A 102 1.46 -6.33 9.38
CA ARG A 102 2.16 -6.62 8.14
C ARG A 102 2.20 -8.13 7.89
N GLY A 103 1.87 -8.54 6.68
CA GLY A 103 1.80 -9.94 6.28
C GLY A 103 0.43 -10.59 6.48
N ASP A 104 -0.52 -9.93 7.13
CA ASP A 104 -1.90 -10.44 7.20
C ASP A 104 -2.48 -10.56 5.80
N ILE A 105 -3.10 -11.71 5.54
CA ILE A 105 -3.69 -11.98 4.22
C ILE A 105 -4.94 -11.13 4.03
N ALA A 106 -5.00 -10.49 2.88
CA ALA A 106 -6.14 -9.72 2.45
C ALA A 106 -6.63 -10.23 1.08
N ARG A 107 -7.92 -10.10 0.85
CA ARG A 107 -8.56 -10.47 -0.41
C ARG A 107 -9.56 -9.40 -0.80
N SER A 108 -9.68 -9.20 -2.10
CA SER A 108 -10.81 -8.45 -2.66
C SER A 108 -11.92 -9.40 -3.07
N ALA A 109 -13.15 -8.98 -2.84
CA ALA A 109 -14.34 -9.75 -3.17
C ALA A 109 -15.41 -8.85 -3.80
N ASP A 110 -15.99 -9.34 -4.88
CA ASP A 110 -17.21 -8.77 -5.44
C ASP A 110 -18.40 -9.28 -4.63
N LEU A 111 -19.07 -8.38 -3.91
CA LEU A 111 -20.21 -8.74 -3.06
C LEU A 111 -21.47 -9.10 -3.84
N VAL A 112 -21.56 -8.71 -5.12
CA VAL A 112 -22.71 -9.04 -5.96
C VAL A 112 -22.66 -10.49 -6.39
N THR A 113 -21.49 -10.97 -6.82
CA THR A 113 -21.29 -12.34 -7.28
C THR A 113 -20.77 -13.28 -6.19
N GLY A 114 -20.24 -12.74 -5.10
CA GLY A 114 -19.56 -13.50 -4.05
C GLY A 114 -18.17 -14.01 -4.46
N SER A 115 -17.65 -13.56 -5.60
CA SER A 115 -16.39 -14.04 -6.15
C SER A 115 -15.18 -13.33 -5.52
N ILE A 116 -14.13 -14.08 -5.22
CA ILE A 116 -12.83 -13.51 -4.86
C ILE A 116 -12.16 -13.01 -6.14
N THR A 117 -11.79 -11.74 -6.15
CA THR A 117 -11.24 -11.06 -7.33
C THR A 117 -9.75 -10.80 -7.25
N GLY A 118 -9.17 -10.87 -6.05
CA GLY A 118 -7.73 -10.72 -5.86
C GLY A 118 -7.25 -11.15 -4.49
N GLY A 119 -5.94 -11.29 -4.34
CA GLY A 119 -5.27 -11.61 -3.09
C GLY A 119 -3.97 -10.84 -2.94
N CYS A 120 -3.74 -10.32 -1.74
CA CYS A 120 -2.57 -9.55 -1.38
C CYS A 120 -2.27 -9.73 0.12
N ALA A 121 -1.30 -9.01 0.64
CA ALA A 121 -1.04 -8.96 2.07
C ALA A 121 -0.88 -7.50 2.53
N LEU A 122 -1.16 -7.26 3.80
CA LEU A 122 -0.91 -5.95 4.39
C LEU A 122 0.60 -5.66 4.43
N GLY A 123 0.98 -4.45 4.07
CA GLY A 123 2.31 -3.91 4.28
C GLY A 123 2.45 -3.27 5.66
N SER A 124 3.53 -2.51 5.85
CA SER A 124 3.71 -1.70 7.06
C SER A 124 2.71 -0.54 7.09
N PHE A 125 2.37 -0.10 8.29
CA PHE A 125 1.45 1.02 8.52
C PHE A 125 2.25 2.29 8.81
N THR A 126 2.17 3.26 7.93
CA THR A 126 2.78 4.58 8.15
C THR A 126 1.74 5.51 8.77
N PRO A 127 1.96 5.96 10.03
CA PRO A 127 1.02 6.89 10.67
C PRO A 127 1.17 8.29 10.09
N TYR A 128 0.03 8.91 9.82
CA TYR A 128 -0.10 10.33 9.49
C TYR A 128 -0.92 10.99 10.57
N ARG A 129 -0.31 11.89 11.31
CA ARG A 129 -0.92 12.58 12.45
C ARG A 129 -1.05 14.07 12.20
N SER A 130 -2.16 14.64 12.62
CA SER A 130 -2.28 16.09 12.71
C SER A 130 -1.32 16.60 13.78
N PRO A 131 -0.58 17.71 13.53
CA PRO A 131 0.23 18.33 14.56
C PRO A 131 -0.63 18.69 15.78
N ASP A 132 -0.09 18.51 16.96
CA ASP A 132 -0.73 18.99 18.19
C ASP A 132 -0.83 20.50 18.14
N GLN A 133 -2.02 21.03 18.38
CA GLN A 133 -2.26 22.45 18.57
C GLN A 133 -2.21 22.78 20.06
#